data_20b7e7beb33465a49f0c624e8ac91a25
#
_entry.id   20b7e7beb33465a49f0c624e8ac91a25
#
_cell.length_a   1.000
_cell.length_b   1.000
_cell.length_c   1.000
_cell.angle_alpha   90.00
_cell.angle_beta   90.00
_cell.angle_gamma   90.00
#
_symmetry.space_group_name_H-M   'P 1'
#
loop_
_entity.id
_entity.type
_entity.pdbx_description
1 polymer ?
#
loop_
_entity_poly.entity_id
_entity_poly.type
_entity_poly.pdbx_seq_one_letter_code
_entity_poly.pdbx_strand_id
1 'polypeptide(L)'
;WLLAHGVRRGPMVVAASAVMAACSAGMLAPLLPDGLRYLLCLVFSTCAGVIPGAIFSGLAVHAKSPQHISTANGLVMQSSQAGQFFGPIALAWLASHYGGWGATLWAMLAFAAGGALCGFALARIESRKQRQ
;
A
#
# COMPACT_ATOMS: atom_id res chain seq x y z
N TRP A 1 15.65 1.94 -7.92
CA TRP A 1 15.95 1.67 -9.33
C TRP A 1 14.83 2.18 -10.25
N LEU A 2 13.56 1.76 -10.07
CA LEU A 2 12.40 2.20 -10.89
C LEU A 2 12.23 3.73 -10.92
N LEU A 3 12.35 4.38 -9.77
CA LEU A 3 12.24 5.85 -9.67
C LEU A 3 13.41 6.58 -10.34
N ALA A 4 14.61 5.99 -10.34
CA ALA A 4 15.77 6.51 -11.04
C ALA A 4 15.60 6.47 -12.58
N HIS A 5 14.74 5.58 -13.09
CA HIS A 5 14.40 5.47 -14.51
C HIS A 5 13.15 6.27 -14.91
N GLY A 6 12.73 7.24 -14.08
CA GLY A 6 11.66 8.18 -14.42
C GLY A 6 10.24 7.63 -14.26
N VAL A 7 10.06 6.48 -13.59
CA VAL A 7 8.73 5.95 -13.30
C VAL A 7 8.02 6.86 -12.31
N ARG A 8 6.80 7.29 -12.66
CA ARG A 8 5.99 8.18 -11.82
C ARG A 8 5.52 7.45 -10.57
N ARG A 9 5.53 8.13 -9.43
CA ARG A 9 5.16 7.57 -8.11
C ARG A 9 3.70 7.16 -8.04
N GLY A 10 2.80 8.00 -8.58
CA GLY A 10 1.36 7.72 -8.56
C GLY A 10 1.00 6.39 -9.22
N PRO A 11 1.37 6.12 -10.48
CA PRO A 11 1.15 4.83 -11.12
C PRO A 11 1.78 3.64 -10.38
N MET A 12 2.95 3.82 -9.76
CA MET A 12 3.58 2.77 -8.95
C MET A 12 2.72 2.36 -7.75
N VAL A 13 2.17 3.34 -7.02
CA VAL A 13 1.29 3.08 -5.88
C VAL A 13 0.01 2.40 -6.33
N VAL A 14 -0.59 2.85 -7.44
CA VAL A 14 -1.80 2.22 -8.02
C VAL A 14 -1.53 0.77 -8.41
N ALA A 15 -0.43 0.52 -9.14
CA ALA A 15 -0.06 -0.83 -9.56
C ALA A 15 0.20 -1.76 -8.36
N ALA A 16 0.95 -1.29 -7.36
CA ALA A 16 1.20 -2.04 -6.14
C ALA A 16 -0.10 -2.37 -5.40
N SER A 17 -1.01 -1.40 -5.25
CA SER A 17 -2.31 -1.62 -4.62
C SER A 17 -3.18 -2.62 -5.38
N ALA A 18 -3.18 -2.58 -6.72
CA ALA A 18 -3.92 -3.53 -7.56
C ALA A 18 -3.36 -4.95 -7.42
N VAL A 19 -2.03 -5.12 -7.44
CA VAL A 19 -1.38 -6.42 -7.22
C VAL A 19 -1.68 -6.95 -5.82
N MET A 20 -1.62 -6.09 -4.80
CA MET A 20 -1.95 -6.48 -3.42
C MET A 20 -3.41 -6.92 -3.29
N ALA A 21 -4.36 -6.24 -3.97
CA ALA A 21 -5.76 -6.65 -4.01
C ALA A 21 -5.93 -8.04 -4.64
N ALA A 22 -5.29 -8.29 -5.77
CA ALA A 22 -5.31 -9.59 -6.45
C ALA A 22 -4.69 -10.71 -5.60
N CYS A 23 -3.54 -10.44 -4.96
CA CYS A 23 -2.90 -11.37 -4.05
C CYS A 23 -3.78 -11.68 -2.84
N SER A 24 -4.45 -10.67 -2.25
CA SER A 24 -5.38 -10.88 -1.12
C SER A 24 -6.54 -11.79 -1.49
N ALA A 25 -7.13 -11.58 -2.66
CA ALA A 25 -8.20 -12.44 -3.18
C ALA A 25 -7.71 -13.88 -3.41
N GLY A 26 -6.52 -14.05 -3.98
CA GLY A 26 -5.93 -15.36 -4.21
C GLY A 26 -5.56 -16.10 -2.92
N MET A 27 -4.96 -15.42 -1.93
CA MET A 27 -4.59 -16.03 -0.65
C MET A 27 -5.79 -16.61 0.10
N LEU A 28 -6.94 -15.93 0.01
CA LEU A 28 -8.16 -16.31 0.71
C LEU A 28 -9.08 -17.23 -0.14
N ALA A 29 -8.73 -17.50 -1.40
CA ALA A 29 -9.49 -18.41 -2.25
C ALA A 29 -9.32 -19.88 -1.79
N PRO A 30 -10.41 -20.60 -1.49
CA PRO A 30 -10.33 -21.96 -0.96
C PRO A 30 -9.83 -23.00 -1.99
N LEU A 31 -9.85 -22.66 -3.27
CA LEU A 31 -9.53 -23.57 -4.38
C LEU A 31 -8.03 -23.61 -4.72
N LEU A 32 -7.21 -22.72 -4.18
CA LEU A 32 -5.79 -22.64 -4.52
C LEU A 32 -4.93 -23.56 -3.63
N PRO A 33 -3.94 -24.24 -4.18
CA PRO A 33 -2.99 -25.05 -3.41
C PRO A 33 -2.13 -24.17 -2.50
N ASP A 34 -1.74 -24.69 -1.34
CA ASP A 34 -1.03 -23.94 -0.30
C ASP A 34 0.30 -23.33 -0.78
N GLY A 35 1.02 -24.02 -1.67
CA GLY A 35 2.25 -23.48 -2.26
C GLY A 35 2.02 -22.20 -3.07
N LEU A 36 0.91 -22.12 -3.80
CA LEU A 36 0.55 -20.93 -4.57
C LEU A 36 0.09 -19.79 -3.65
N ARG A 37 -0.65 -20.11 -2.58
CA ARG A 37 -1.01 -19.12 -1.56
C ARG A 37 0.22 -18.52 -0.89
N TYR A 38 1.22 -19.36 -0.58
CA TYR A 38 2.48 -18.88 -0.03
C TYR A 38 3.24 -17.96 -1.00
N LEU A 39 3.27 -18.29 -2.29
CA LEU A 39 3.85 -17.44 -3.32
C LEU A 39 3.13 -16.08 -3.38
N LEU A 40 1.80 -16.07 -3.32
CA LEU A 40 1.00 -14.83 -3.28
C LEU A 40 1.31 -13.98 -2.04
N CYS A 41 1.57 -14.60 -0.88
CA CYS A 41 2.03 -13.89 0.32
C CYS A 41 3.38 -13.20 0.09
N LEU A 42 4.32 -13.86 -0.56
CA LEU A 42 5.63 -13.28 -0.88
C LEU A 42 5.50 -12.09 -1.84
N VAL A 43 4.69 -12.23 -2.90
CA VAL A 43 4.42 -11.16 -3.86
C VAL A 43 3.73 -9.99 -3.16
N PHE A 44 2.72 -10.25 -2.33
CA PHE A 44 2.03 -9.23 -1.52
C PHE A 44 3.03 -8.45 -0.64
N SER A 45 3.89 -9.15 0.11
CA SER A 45 4.87 -8.54 1.00
C SER A 45 5.89 -7.69 0.23
N THR A 46 6.32 -8.16 -0.94
CA THR A 46 7.23 -7.40 -1.81
C THR A 46 6.58 -6.13 -2.32
N CYS A 47 5.33 -6.20 -2.79
CA CYS A 47 4.58 -5.04 -3.27
C CYS A 47 4.27 -4.04 -2.13
N ALA A 48 4.02 -4.53 -0.91
CA ALA A 48 3.80 -3.68 0.26
C ALA A 48 4.99 -2.77 0.56
N GLY A 49 6.23 -3.21 0.29
CA GLY A 49 7.44 -2.40 0.43
C GLY A 49 7.57 -1.27 -0.60
N VAL A 50 6.93 -1.37 -1.76
CA VAL A 50 6.98 -0.36 -2.82
C VAL A 50 6.28 0.93 -2.40
N ILE A 51 5.17 0.83 -1.67
CA ILE A 51 4.36 2.00 -1.26
C ILE A 51 5.15 2.96 -0.36
N PRO A 52 5.73 2.53 0.77
CA PRO A 52 6.54 3.41 1.60
C PRO A 52 7.76 3.95 0.84
N GLY A 53 8.41 3.15 0.00
CA GLY A 53 9.51 3.60 -0.85
C GLY A 53 9.11 4.76 -1.76
N ALA A 54 7.94 4.70 -2.40
CA ALA A 54 7.41 5.77 -3.23
C ALA A 54 7.09 7.04 -2.40
N ILE A 55 6.55 6.89 -1.19
CA ILE A 55 6.22 8.00 -0.29
C ILE A 55 7.50 8.70 0.17
N PHE A 56 8.48 7.97 0.70
CA PHE A 56 9.72 8.55 1.23
C PHE A 56 10.55 9.25 0.14
N SER A 57 10.61 8.68 -1.06
CA SER A 57 11.25 9.35 -2.19
C SER A 57 10.53 10.66 -2.59
N GLY A 58 9.20 10.71 -2.40
CA GLY A 58 8.38 11.90 -2.63
C GLY A 58 8.69 13.02 -1.63
N LEU A 59 8.86 12.69 -0.35
CA LEU A 59 9.16 13.66 0.69
C LEU A 59 10.46 14.44 0.40
N ALA A 60 11.52 13.74 -0.03
CA ALA A 60 12.79 14.37 -0.35
C ALA A 60 12.70 15.39 -1.49
N VAL A 61 11.81 15.16 -2.48
CA VAL A 61 11.67 16.02 -3.66
C VAL A 61 10.74 17.22 -3.44
N HIS A 62 9.77 17.08 -2.51
CA HIS A 62 8.72 18.10 -2.33
C HIS A 62 8.91 18.97 -1.10
N ALA A 63 9.80 18.63 -0.20
CA ALA A 63 10.04 19.41 1.01
C ALA A 63 10.83 20.68 0.73
N LYS A 64 10.38 21.80 1.31
CA LYS A 64 11.00 23.12 1.14
C LYS A 64 12.22 23.32 2.06
N SER A 65 12.40 22.51 3.09
CA SER A 65 13.53 22.57 4.02
C SER A 65 13.80 21.20 4.67
N PRO A 66 15.02 20.94 5.19
CA PRO A 66 15.36 19.72 5.90
C PRO A 66 14.45 19.42 7.11
N GLN A 67 14.03 20.46 7.83
CA GLN A 67 13.12 20.31 8.97
C GLN A 67 11.75 19.78 8.56
N HIS A 68 11.21 20.25 7.43
CA HIS A 68 9.94 19.74 6.90
C HIS A 68 10.03 18.27 6.45
N ILE A 69 11.19 17.84 5.93
CA ILE A 69 11.44 16.42 5.59
C ILE A 69 11.36 15.57 6.86
N SER A 70 12.07 15.98 7.92
CA SER A 70 12.12 15.22 9.18
C SER A 70 10.73 15.07 9.81
N THR A 71 9.98 16.16 9.91
CA THR A 71 8.63 16.16 10.49
C THR A 71 7.67 15.29 9.67
N ALA A 72 7.66 15.45 8.35
CA ALA A 72 6.80 14.66 7.47
C ALA A 72 7.16 13.17 7.51
N ASN A 73 8.46 12.84 7.56
CA ASN A 73 8.94 11.47 7.71
C ASN A 73 8.47 10.85 9.03
N GLY A 74 8.57 11.60 10.13
CA GLY A 74 8.07 11.17 11.44
C GLY A 74 6.58 10.86 11.43
N LEU A 75 5.75 11.72 10.82
CA LEU A 75 4.30 11.50 10.69
C LEU A 75 3.97 10.26 9.85
N VAL A 76 4.66 10.07 8.73
CA VAL A 76 4.47 8.88 7.88
C VAL A 76 4.85 7.61 8.64
N MET A 77 5.98 7.62 9.36
CA MET A 77 6.40 6.49 10.18
C MET A 77 5.39 6.16 11.29
N GLN A 78 4.93 7.17 12.04
CA GLN A 78 3.93 6.97 13.10
C GLN A 78 2.63 6.40 12.54
N SER A 79 2.15 6.92 11.42
CA SER A 79 0.93 6.41 10.76
C SER A 79 1.10 4.96 10.30
N SER A 80 2.27 4.62 9.75
CA SER A 80 2.60 3.24 9.34
C SER A 80 2.64 2.29 10.53
N GLN A 81 3.29 2.68 11.63
CA GLN A 81 3.37 1.86 12.84
C GLN A 81 2.01 1.67 13.49
N ALA A 82 1.17 2.71 13.53
CA ALA A 82 -0.21 2.59 14.00
C ALA A 82 -1.00 1.59 13.15
N GLY A 83 -0.88 1.65 11.82
CA GLY A 83 -1.51 0.70 10.91
C GLY A 83 -1.03 -0.74 11.12
N GLN A 84 0.27 -0.94 11.34
CA GLN A 84 0.84 -2.27 11.63
C GLN A 84 0.39 -2.82 12.99
N PHE A 85 0.19 -1.96 13.97
CA PHE A 85 -0.28 -2.37 15.30
C PHE A 85 -1.77 -2.70 15.31
N PHE A 86 -2.61 -1.79 14.80
CA PHE A 86 -4.06 -1.95 14.83
C PHE A 86 -4.59 -2.87 13.71
N GLY A 87 -3.92 -2.97 12.59
CA GLY A 87 -4.34 -3.75 11.43
C GLY A 87 -4.60 -5.22 11.76
N PRO A 88 -3.62 -5.98 12.29
CA PRO A 88 -3.82 -7.38 12.66
C PRO A 88 -4.91 -7.58 13.70
N ILE A 89 -5.04 -6.69 14.68
CA ILE A 89 -6.06 -6.74 15.72
C ILE A 89 -7.45 -6.58 15.09
N ALA A 90 -7.62 -5.58 14.21
CA ALA A 90 -8.88 -5.35 13.53
C ALA A 90 -9.28 -6.51 12.62
N LEU A 91 -8.33 -7.09 11.88
CA LEU A 91 -8.57 -8.25 11.02
C LEU A 91 -8.92 -9.50 11.82
N ALA A 92 -8.24 -9.75 12.94
CA ALA A 92 -8.55 -10.88 13.83
C ALA A 92 -9.91 -10.72 14.47
N TRP A 93 -10.27 -9.50 14.91
CA TRP A 93 -11.60 -9.21 15.44
C TRP A 93 -12.68 -9.43 14.38
N LEU A 94 -12.45 -8.97 13.16
CA LEU A 94 -13.38 -9.15 12.04
C LEU A 94 -13.59 -10.64 11.74
N ALA A 95 -12.51 -11.42 11.68
CA ALA A 95 -12.57 -12.85 11.42
C ALA A 95 -13.34 -13.60 12.52
N SER A 96 -13.15 -13.24 13.80
CA SER A 96 -13.85 -13.85 14.92
C SER A 96 -15.34 -13.48 14.98
N HIS A 97 -15.67 -12.24 14.62
CA HIS A 97 -17.05 -11.74 14.71
C HIS A 97 -17.93 -12.26 13.57
N TYR A 98 -17.39 -12.41 12.36
CA TYR A 98 -18.13 -12.84 11.17
C TYR A 98 -17.89 -14.32 10.80
N GLY A 99 -17.33 -15.11 11.70
CA GLY A 99 -17.25 -16.57 11.57
C GLY A 99 -16.24 -17.07 10.54
N GLY A 100 -15.21 -16.29 10.23
CA GLY A 100 -14.12 -16.77 9.37
C GLY A 100 -13.35 -15.69 8.63
N TRP A 101 -12.26 -16.09 8.00
CA TRP A 101 -11.33 -15.22 7.28
C TRP A 101 -11.91 -14.61 5.98
N GLY A 102 -13.06 -15.10 5.50
CA GLY A 102 -13.71 -14.55 4.30
C GLY A 102 -14.11 -13.07 4.45
N ALA A 103 -14.50 -12.65 5.65
CA ALA A 103 -14.84 -11.25 5.92
C ALA A 103 -13.63 -10.32 5.84
N THR A 104 -12.42 -10.82 6.14
CA THR A 104 -11.19 -10.01 6.06
C THR A 104 -10.83 -9.63 4.63
N LEU A 105 -11.27 -10.40 3.62
CA LEU A 105 -11.08 -10.08 2.22
C LEU A 105 -11.67 -8.71 1.87
N TRP A 106 -12.88 -8.43 2.32
CA TRP A 106 -13.53 -7.14 2.05
C TRP A 106 -12.79 -5.96 2.66
N ALA A 107 -12.26 -6.15 3.88
CA ALA A 107 -11.42 -5.15 4.52
C ALA A 107 -10.12 -4.92 3.73
N MET A 108 -9.44 -5.99 3.31
CA MET A 108 -8.22 -5.89 2.50
C MET A 108 -8.47 -5.21 1.16
N LEU A 109 -9.59 -5.54 0.48
CA LEU A 109 -9.98 -4.88 -0.77
C LEU A 109 -10.31 -3.40 -0.57
N ALA A 110 -10.97 -3.04 0.54
CA ALA A 110 -11.26 -1.64 0.88
C ALA A 110 -9.96 -0.85 1.12
N PHE A 111 -8.99 -1.40 1.83
CA PHE A 111 -7.67 -0.78 2.02
C PHE A 111 -6.89 -0.66 0.71
N ALA A 112 -6.92 -1.67 -0.15
CA ALA A 112 -6.31 -1.62 -1.47
C ALA A 112 -6.96 -0.56 -2.37
N ALA A 113 -8.29 -0.44 -2.34
CA ALA A 113 -9.02 0.62 -3.06
C ALA A 113 -8.64 2.02 -2.54
N GLY A 114 -8.55 2.20 -1.21
CA GLY A 114 -8.06 3.43 -0.58
C GLY A 114 -6.65 3.79 -1.04
N GLY A 115 -5.73 2.81 -1.06
CA GLY A 115 -4.36 2.98 -1.57
C GLY A 115 -4.34 3.37 -3.05
N ALA A 116 -5.17 2.75 -3.88
CA ALA A 116 -5.29 3.09 -5.29
C ALA A 116 -5.84 4.53 -5.49
N LEU A 117 -6.85 4.93 -4.73
CA LEU A 117 -7.39 6.30 -4.78
C LEU A 117 -6.33 7.34 -4.41
N CYS A 118 -5.55 7.09 -3.35
CA CYS A 118 -4.42 7.96 -2.97
C CYS A 118 -3.36 8.02 -4.08
N GLY A 119 -3.05 6.87 -4.71
CA GLY A 119 -2.14 6.80 -5.85
C GLY A 119 -2.63 7.60 -7.06
N PHE A 120 -3.93 7.53 -7.38
CA PHE A 120 -4.54 8.35 -8.44
C PHE A 120 -4.50 9.85 -8.12
N ALA A 121 -4.79 10.23 -6.86
CA ALA A 121 -4.69 11.62 -6.43
C ALA A 121 -3.26 12.14 -6.59
N LEU A 122 -2.26 11.35 -6.17
CA LEU A 122 -0.84 11.66 -6.34
C LEU A 122 -0.47 11.81 -7.82
N ALA A 123 -0.90 10.89 -8.69
CA ALA A 123 -0.65 10.94 -10.12
C ALA A 123 -1.23 12.22 -10.76
N ARG A 124 -2.42 12.65 -10.33
CA ARG A 124 -3.03 13.91 -10.80
C ARG A 124 -2.23 15.15 -10.38
N ILE A 125 -1.72 15.18 -9.14
CA ILE A 125 -0.89 16.28 -8.65
C ILE A 125 0.43 16.35 -9.42
N GLU A 126 1.09 15.21 -9.64
CA GLU A 126 2.32 15.14 -10.43
C GLU A 126 2.13 15.60 -11.87
N SER A 127 1.01 15.25 -12.50
CA SER A 127 0.73 15.65 -13.89
C SER A 127 0.45 17.14 -14.04
N ARG A 128 -0.15 17.79 -13.03
CA ARG A 128 -0.38 19.24 -13.04
C ARG A 128 0.91 20.04 -12.92
N LYS A 129 1.87 19.57 -12.12
CA LYS A 129 3.18 20.24 -11.96
C LYS A 129 4.07 20.19 -13.20
N GLN A 130 3.88 19.20 -14.07
CA GLN A 130 4.66 19.10 -15.32
C GLN A 130 4.12 19.99 -16.45
N ARG A 131 2.91 20.54 -16.29
CA ARG A 131 2.30 21.42 -17.27
C ARG A 131 2.53 22.93 -16.99
N GLN A 132 3.13 23.25 -15.84
CA GLN A 132 3.52 24.61 -15.43
C GLN A 132 5.03 24.81 -15.63
#